data_c263657cc953c182c03bcf6edb513fb1
#
_entry.id   c263657cc953c182c03bcf6edb513fb1
#
_cell.length_a   1.000
_cell.length_b   1.000
_cell.length_c   1.000
_cell.angle_alpha   90.00
_cell.angle_beta   90.00
_cell.angle_gamma   90.00
#
_symmetry.space_group_name_H-M   'P 1'
#
loop_
_entity.id
_entity.type
_entity.pdbx_description
1 polymer ?
#
loop_
_entity_poly.entity_id
_entity_poly.type
_entity_poly.pdbx_seq_one_letter_code
_entity_poly.pdbx_strand_id
1 'polypeptide(L)'
;MAASTYLLEGKTVTPGKAQTAGIIDEVNEDPMTAARAWVLKATETDLIKPWDQKGFKIPGGTPYTPNGFMTFVGASAMVNGKTQGAFPAAKALLSAVYEGALVPFDLALKVEARWFTNIIMNPSSSAMIRSLFLNKTALEKGAVRPKEISDQSVKKLGVLGAGMMGAGIALVSAQAGI
;
A
#
# COMPACT_ATOMS: atom_id res chain seq x y z
N MET A 1 6.65 12.54 -4.60
CA MET A 1 7.38 11.26 -4.57
C MET A 1 7.03 10.40 -3.36
N ALA A 2 7.05 10.89 -2.11
CA ALA A 2 6.75 10.05 -0.94
C ALA A 2 5.38 9.34 -1.03
N ALA A 3 4.30 10.07 -1.34
CA ALA A 3 2.96 9.48 -1.49
C ALA A 3 2.90 8.33 -2.51
N SER A 4 3.56 8.49 -3.66
CA SER A 4 3.56 7.46 -4.72
C SER A 4 4.15 6.13 -4.22
N THR A 5 5.20 6.17 -3.42
CA THR A 5 5.83 4.96 -2.86
C THR A 5 4.87 4.20 -1.95
N TYR A 6 4.15 4.91 -1.08
CA TYR A 6 3.18 4.28 -0.17
C TYR A 6 1.93 3.78 -0.91
N LEU A 7 1.40 4.58 -1.82
CA LEU A 7 0.16 4.26 -2.54
C LEU A 7 0.36 3.13 -3.57
N LEU A 8 1.46 3.17 -4.35
CA LEU A 8 1.70 2.20 -5.42
C LEU A 8 2.17 0.82 -4.89
N GLU A 9 2.86 0.80 -3.75
CA GLU A 9 3.41 -0.44 -3.20
C GLU A 9 2.54 -1.01 -2.06
N GLY A 10 1.58 -0.26 -1.52
CA GLY A 10 0.74 -0.69 -0.40
C GLY A 10 1.54 -1.04 0.86
N LYS A 11 2.69 -0.41 1.06
CA LYS A 11 3.57 -0.70 2.19
C LYS A 11 2.97 -0.24 3.50
N THR A 12 2.97 -1.12 4.47
CA THR A 12 2.74 -0.75 5.87
C THR A 12 3.97 -0.07 6.44
N VAL A 13 3.76 0.97 7.24
CA VAL A 13 4.82 1.73 7.89
C VAL A 13 4.51 1.93 9.36
N THR A 14 5.54 2.11 10.17
CA THR A 14 5.36 2.43 11.60
C THR A 14 4.73 3.82 11.76
N PRO A 15 4.00 4.09 12.86
CA PRO A 15 3.38 5.39 13.10
C PRO A 15 4.35 6.57 12.96
N GLY A 16 5.56 6.49 13.54
CA GLY A 16 6.57 7.53 13.42
C GLY A 16 7.02 7.80 11.98
N LYS A 17 7.14 6.76 11.13
CA LYS A 17 7.43 6.94 9.71
C LYS A 17 6.25 7.54 8.96
N ALA A 18 5.02 7.19 9.32
CA ALA A 18 3.81 7.77 8.73
C ALA A 18 3.72 9.27 9.05
N GLN A 19 4.03 9.67 10.27
CA GLN A 19 4.09 11.07 10.69
C GLN A 19 5.18 11.83 9.91
N THR A 20 6.39 11.30 9.84
CA THR A 20 7.49 11.90 9.06
C THR A 20 7.13 12.06 7.58
N ALA A 21 6.33 11.15 7.04
CA ALA A 21 5.85 11.20 5.65
C ALA A 21 4.63 12.11 5.45
N GLY A 22 4.05 12.67 6.53
CA GLY A 22 2.86 13.52 6.46
C GLY A 22 1.57 12.76 6.17
N ILE A 23 1.51 11.45 6.47
CA ILE A 23 0.31 10.62 6.31
C ILE A 23 -0.62 10.77 7.50
N ILE A 24 -0.03 10.97 8.68
CA ILE A 24 -0.74 11.26 9.93
C ILE A 24 -0.11 12.49 10.59
N ASP A 25 -0.90 13.22 11.36
CA ASP A 25 -0.49 14.48 11.97
C ASP A 25 0.30 14.28 13.27
N GLU A 26 -0.13 13.33 14.11
CA GLU A 26 0.46 13.10 15.43
C GLU A 26 0.53 11.61 15.77
N VAL A 27 1.54 11.24 16.55
CA VAL A 27 1.66 9.93 17.21
C VAL A 27 1.53 10.14 18.70
N ASN A 28 0.58 9.44 19.34
CA ASN A 28 0.31 9.56 20.77
C ASN A 28 0.08 8.18 21.38
N GLU A 29 0.45 7.99 22.64
CA GLU A 29 0.21 6.73 23.36
C GLU A 29 -1.29 6.49 23.61
N ASP A 30 -2.06 7.56 23.83
CA ASP A 30 -3.53 7.53 23.88
C ASP A 30 -4.13 8.38 22.76
N PRO A 31 -4.24 7.85 21.53
CA PRO A 31 -4.70 8.59 20.38
C PRO A 31 -6.17 9.03 20.49
N MET A 32 -7.00 8.32 21.25
CA MET A 32 -8.40 8.69 21.42
C MET A 32 -8.55 9.94 22.27
N THR A 33 -7.84 10.03 23.38
CA THR A 33 -7.85 11.23 24.24
C THR A 33 -7.23 12.42 23.51
N ALA A 34 -6.12 12.23 22.79
CA ALA A 34 -5.49 13.27 22.00
C ALA A 34 -6.41 13.80 20.89
N ALA A 35 -7.02 12.91 20.12
CA ALA A 35 -7.95 13.30 19.05
C ALA A 35 -9.17 14.06 19.60
N ARG A 36 -9.75 13.59 20.72
CA ARG A 36 -10.86 14.29 21.36
C ARG A 36 -10.46 15.68 21.84
N ALA A 37 -9.30 15.82 22.47
CA ALA A 37 -8.78 17.12 22.91
C ALA A 37 -8.54 18.07 21.74
N TRP A 38 -8.04 17.56 20.61
CA TRP A 38 -7.86 18.32 19.38
C TRP A 38 -9.20 18.82 18.83
N VAL A 39 -10.19 17.92 18.66
CA VAL A 39 -11.52 18.29 18.15
C VAL A 39 -12.19 19.37 19.02
N LEU A 40 -12.07 19.27 20.35
CA LEU A 40 -12.67 20.23 21.27
C LEU A 40 -11.99 21.62 21.24
N LYS A 41 -10.76 21.70 20.75
CA LYS A 41 -10.00 22.96 20.61
C LYS A 41 -10.01 23.50 19.19
N ALA A 42 -10.39 22.67 18.20
CA ALA A 42 -10.37 23.04 16.80
C ALA A 42 -11.27 24.25 16.51
N THR A 43 -10.76 25.17 15.72
CA THR A 43 -11.46 26.35 15.22
C THR A 43 -11.93 26.11 13.79
N GLU A 44 -12.76 26.98 13.24
CA GLU A 44 -13.22 26.88 11.83
C GLU A 44 -12.04 26.84 10.85
N THR A 45 -10.95 27.54 11.14
CA THR A 45 -9.74 27.53 10.30
C THR A 45 -9.03 26.19 10.31
N ASP A 46 -9.07 25.43 11.39
CA ASP A 46 -8.47 24.11 11.50
C ASP A 46 -9.25 23.05 10.70
N LEU A 47 -10.51 23.33 10.38
CA LEU A 47 -11.38 22.46 9.58
C LEU A 47 -11.16 22.62 8.06
N ILE A 48 -10.50 23.71 7.65
CA ILE A 48 -10.18 23.94 6.23
C ILE A 48 -9.00 23.04 5.86
N LYS A 49 -9.24 22.12 4.93
CA LYS A 49 -8.20 21.21 4.47
C LYS A 49 -7.09 21.98 3.75
N PRO A 50 -5.83 21.51 3.79
CA PRO A 50 -4.72 22.21 3.15
C PRO A 50 -4.96 22.53 1.68
N TRP A 51 -5.59 21.62 0.94
CA TRP A 51 -5.88 21.80 -0.50
C TRP A 51 -7.03 22.77 -0.81
N ASP A 52 -7.84 23.13 0.20
CA ASP A 52 -8.90 24.14 0.08
C ASP A 52 -8.44 25.54 0.49
N GLN A 53 -7.22 25.63 1.03
CA GLN A 53 -6.63 26.92 1.42
C GLN A 53 -6.24 27.74 0.20
N LYS A 54 -6.52 29.04 0.24
CA LYS A 54 -6.14 29.96 -0.84
C LYS A 54 -4.63 29.94 -1.07
N GLY A 55 -4.24 29.67 -2.32
CA GLY A 55 -2.83 29.61 -2.71
C GLY A 55 -2.16 28.26 -2.47
N PHE A 56 -2.90 27.22 -2.10
CA PHE A 56 -2.36 25.87 -2.00
C PHE A 56 -1.69 25.45 -3.31
N LYS A 57 -0.53 24.84 -3.16
CA LYS A 57 0.22 24.24 -4.29
C LYS A 57 0.51 22.80 -3.95
N ILE A 58 0.26 21.90 -4.90
CA ILE A 58 0.58 20.48 -4.74
C ILE A 58 2.08 20.32 -4.50
N PRO A 59 2.50 19.69 -3.39
CA PRO A 59 3.90 19.42 -3.13
C PRO A 59 4.52 18.57 -4.24
N GLY A 60 5.61 19.06 -4.85
CA GLY A 60 6.25 18.43 -6.01
C GLY A 60 5.72 18.91 -7.36
N GLY A 61 4.69 19.74 -7.36
CA GLY A 61 4.12 20.36 -8.56
C GLY A 61 3.07 19.51 -9.27
N THR A 62 2.36 20.14 -10.20
CA THR A 62 1.40 19.46 -11.08
C THR A 62 2.13 18.73 -12.22
N PRO A 63 1.48 17.80 -12.93
CA PRO A 63 2.08 17.09 -14.07
C PRO A 63 2.73 17.97 -15.14
N TYR A 64 2.28 19.21 -15.27
CA TYR A 64 2.81 20.17 -16.26
C TYR A 64 3.98 21.02 -15.74
N THR A 65 4.37 20.87 -14.48
CA THR A 65 5.61 21.49 -13.99
C THR A 65 6.81 20.57 -14.27
N PRO A 66 8.04 21.09 -14.45
CA PRO A 66 9.22 20.27 -14.70
C PRO A 66 9.41 19.15 -13.65
N ASN A 67 9.28 19.46 -12.38
CA ASN A 67 9.41 18.48 -11.28
C ASN A 67 8.27 17.46 -11.29
N GLY A 68 7.03 17.90 -11.51
CA GLY A 68 5.87 17.03 -11.59
C GLY A 68 5.98 16.08 -12.79
N PHE A 69 6.33 16.58 -13.96
CA PHE A 69 6.55 15.76 -15.14
C PHE A 69 7.57 14.64 -14.89
N MET A 70 8.76 14.98 -14.36
CA MET A 70 9.79 13.99 -14.04
C MET A 70 9.34 12.99 -12.99
N THR A 71 8.53 13.42 -12.03
CA THR A 71 7.93 12.52 -11.01
C THR A 71 7.02 11.48 -11.66
N PHE A 72 6.14 11.88 -12.58
CA PHE A 72 5.22 10.94 -13.24
C PHE A 72 5.93 10.04 -14.25
N VAL A 73 6.93 10.53 -14.96
CA VAL A 73 7.78 9.70 -15.83
C VAL A 73 8.49 8.62 -15.01
N GLY A 74 9.14 9.02 -13.92
CA GLY A 74 9.82 8.10 -13.03
C GLY A 74 8.87 7.07 -12.37
N ALA A 75 7.70 7.53 -11.92
CA ALA A 75 6.67 6.65 -11.35
C ALA A 75 6.13 5.64 -12.38
N SER A 76 5.90 6.07 -13.63
CA SER A 76 5.50 5.18 -14.73
C SER A 76 6.55 4.11 -15.01
N ALA A 77 7.82 4.50 -15.11
CA ALA A 77 8.93 3.57 -15.32
C ALA A 77 9.03 2.57 -14.16
N MET A 78 8.91 3.04 -12.92
CA MET A 78 8.93 2.19 -11.72
C MET A 78 7.76 1.19 -11.70
N VAL A 79 6.53 1.63 -11.98
CA VAL A 79 5.35 0.77 -12.06
C VAL A 79 5.55 -0.30 -13.13
N ASN A 80 5.95 0.09 -14.34
CA ASN A 80 6.18 -0.86 -15.43
C ASN A 80 7.33 -1.84 -15.11
N GLY A 81 8.43 -1.37 -14.54
CA GLY A 81 9.56 -2.21 -14.16
C GLY A 81 9.22 -3.24 -13.08
N LYS A 82 8.44 -2.84 -12.06
CA LYS A 82 8.05 -3.73 -10.97
C LYS A 82 6.90 -4.66 -11.30
N THR A 83 5.96 -4.24 -12.12
CA THR A 83 4.73 -4.98 -12.38
C THR A 83 4.73 -5.70 -13.71
N GLN A 84 5.60 -5.32 -14.63
CA GLN A 84 5.64 -5.82 -16.01
C GLN A 84 4.25 -5.82 -16.68
N GLY A 85 3.40 -4.86 -16.27
CA GLY A 85 2.03 -4.72 -16.76
C GLY A 85 0.99 -5.67 -16.14
N ALA A 86 1.41 -6.59 -15.26
CA ALA A 86 0.51 -7.60 -14.68
C ALA A 86 -0.44 -7.04 -13.61
N PHE A 87 -0.17 -5.85 -13.05
CA PHE A 87 -0.97 -5.26 -11.97
C PHE A 87 -1.73 -4.02 -12.47
N PRO A 88 -2.96 -4.16 -12.97
CA PRO A 88 -3.73 -3.05 -13.52
C PRO A 88 -4.02 -1.95 -12.49
N ALA A 89 -4.15 -2.29 -11.21
CA ALA A 89 -4.41 -1.33 -10.14
C ALA A 89 -3.31 -0.27 -9.99
N ALA A 90 -2.05 -0.63 -10.09
CA ALA A 90 -0.94 0.31 -9.99
C ALA A 90 -0.94 1.36 -11.11
N LYS A 91 -1.28 0.94 -12.33
CA LYS A 91 -1.45 1.86 -13.48
C LYS A 91 -2.64 2.79 -13.30
N ALA A 92 -3.78 2.25 -12.89
CA ALA A 92 -5.00 3.03 -12.68
C ALA A 92 -4.81 4.06 -11.57
N LEU A 93 -4.15 3.68 -10.47
CA LEU A 93 -3.84 4.60 -9.38
C LEU A 93 -2.93 5.75 -9.86
N LEU A 94 -1.89 5.44 -10.62
CA LEU A 94 -1.00 6.47 -11.17
C LEU A 94 -1.76 7.42 -12.10
N SER A 95 -2.67 6.89 -12.93
CA SER A 95 -3.52 7.69 -13.81
C SER A 95 -4.50 8.55 -13.02
N ALA A 96 -5.12 8.00 -11.97
CA ALA A 96 -6.02 8.76 -11.10
C ALA A 96 -5.31 9.93 -10.41
N VAL A 97 -4.08 9.71 -9.91
CA VAL A 97 -3.27 10.78 -9.31
C VAL A 97 -2.86 11.82 -10.35
N TYR A 98 -2.47 11.39 -11.55
CA TYR A 98 -2.10 12.30 -12.64
C TYR A 98 -3.25 13.21 -13.04
N GLU A 99 -4.40 12.63 -13.35
CA GLU A 99 -5.59 13.37 -13.77
C GLU A 99 -6.17 14.21 -12.62
N GLY A 100 -6.22 13.64 -11.40
CA GLY A 100 -6.71 14.32 -10.21
C GLY A 100 -5.90 15.54 -9.81
N ALA A 101 -4.58 15.52 -10.07
CA ALA A 101 -3.71 16.67 -9.81
C ALA A 101 -3.96 17.88 -10.74
N LEU A 102 -4.78 17.72 -11.78
CA LEU A 102 -5.08 18.75 -12.78
C LEU A 102 -6.46 19.42 -12.56
N VAL A 103 -7.23 18.92 -11.60
CA VAL A 103 -8.61 19.36 -11.39
C VAL A 103 -8.86 19.67 -9.91
N PRO A 104 -9.91 20.44 -9.56
CA PRO A 104 -10.35 20.62 -8.17
C PRO A 104 -10.65 19.30 -7.47
N PHE A 105 -10.53 19.28 -6.13
CA PHE A 105 -10.62 18.08 -5.32
C PHE A 105 -11.89 17.24 -5.58
N ASP A 106 -13.06 17.87 -5.65
CA ASP A 106 -14.33 17.17 -5.91
C ASP A 106 -14.37 16.47 -7.28
N LEU A 107 -13.72 17.05 -8.28
CA LEU A 107 -13.56 16.41 -9.59
C LEU A 107 -12.50 15.32 -9.55
N ALA A 108 -11.45 15.48 -8.75
CA ALA A 108 -10.45 14.44 -8.53
C ALA A 108 -11.07 13.17 -7.92
N LEU A 109 -12.01 13.29 -6.99
CA LEU A 109 -12.77 12.17 -6.45
C LEU A 109 -13.58 11.43 -7.54
N LYS A 110 -14.16 12.16 -8.51
CA LYS A 110 -14.85 11.54 -9.65
C LYS A 110 -13.89 10.81 -10.58
N VAL A 111 -12.69 11.35 -10.79
CA VAL A 111 -11.63 10.69 -11.56
C VAL A 111 -11.22 9.40 -10.86
N GLU A 112 -10.99 9.44 -9.55
CA GLU A 112 -10.67 8.25 -8.74
C GLU A 112 -11.78 7.19 -8.85
N ALA A 113 -13.04 7.57 -8.65
CA ALA A 113 -14.18 6.66 -8.76
C ALA A 113 -14.26 5.99 -10.13
N ARG A 114 -13.97 6.71 -11.21
CA ARG A 114 -13.94 6.16 -12.58
C ARG A 114 -12.83 5.12 -12.73
N TRP A 115 -11.62 5.42 -12.28
CA TRP A 115 -10.51 4.47 -12.34
C TRP A 115 -10.73 3.27 -11.43
N PHE A 116 -11.29 3.48 -10.24
CA PHE A 116 -11.66 2.41 -9.33
C PHE A 116 -12.70 1.46 -9.93
N THR A 117 -13.75 2.01 -10.55
CA THR A 117 -14.77 1.22 -11.28
C THR A 117 -14.11 0.40 -12.40
N ASN A 118 -13.22 1.00 -13.17
CA ASN A 118 -12.47 0.28 -14.22
C ASN A 118 -11.70 -0.93 -13.65
N ILE A 119 -11.07 -0.78 -12.49
CA ILE A 119 -10.34 -1.86 -11.83
C ILE A 119 -11.26 -2.94 -11.28
N ILE A 120 -12.36 -2.58 -10.64
CA ILE A 120 -13.32 -3.56 -10.13
C ILE A 120 -13.89 -4.42 -11.27
N MET A 121 -14.19 -3.79 -12.40
CA MET A 121 -14.74 -4.48 -13.57
C MET A 121 -13.68 -5.27 -14.36
N ASN A 122 -12.40 -5.15 -14.03
CA ASN A 122 -11.33 -5.85 -14.73
C ASN A 122 -11.27 -7.33 -14.28
N PRO A 123 -11.37 -8.30 -15.20
CA PRO A 123 -11.29 -9.73 -14.86
C PRO A 123 -10.01 -10.13 -14.12
N SER A 124 -8.89 -9.48 -14.43
CA SER A 124 -7.61 -9.73 -13.75
C SER A 124 -7.69 -9.39 -12.26
N SER A 125 -8.44 -8.36 -11.87
CA SER A 125 -8.59 -7.99 -10.46
C SER A 125 -9.29 -9.10 -9.66
N SER A 126 -10.38 -9.64 -10.18
CA SER A 126 -11.10 -10.76 -9.56
C SER A 126 -10.23 -12.02 -9.47
N ALA A 127 -9.48 -12.33 -10.53
CA ALA A 127 -8.57 -13.47 -10.57
C ALA A 127 -7.44 -13.32 -9.53
N MET A 128 -6.86 -12.14 -9.41
CA MET A 128 -5.79 -11.84 -8.45
C MET A 128 -6.31 -11.91 -7.01
N ILE A 129 -7.47 -11.32 -6.71
CA ILE A 129 -8.09 -11.41 -5.38
C ILE A 129 -8.34 -12.87 -5.03
N ARG A 130 -8.88 -13.66 -5.95
CA ARG A 130 -9.13 -15.09 -5.72
C ARG A 130 -7.84 -15.85 -5.45
N SER A 131 -6.83 -15.70 -6.29
CA SER A 131 -5.60 -16.48 -6.22
C SER A 131 -4.70 -16.05 -5.07
N LEU A 132 -4.40 -14.74 -4.99
CA LEU A 132 -3.37 -14.22 -4.10
C LEU A 132 -3.90 -13.90 -2.70
N PHE A 133 -5.21 -13.74 -2.54
CA PHE A 133 -5.81 -13.43 -1.25
C PHE A 133 -6.71 -14.56 -0.74
N LEU A 134 -7.80 -14.90 -1.43
CA LEU A 134 -8.77 -15.87 -0.93
C LEU A 134 -8.19 -17.28 -0.85
N ASN A 135 -7.63 -17.79 -1.94
CA ASN A 135 -7.09 -19.16 -1.99
C ASN A 135 -5.86 -19.29 -1.09
N LYS A 136 -4.95 -18.32 -1.13
CA LYS A 136 -3.78 -18.32 -0.25
C LYS A 136 -4.19 -18.34 1.22
N THR A 137 -5.10 -17.47 1.65
CA THR A 137 -5.59 -17.43 3.03
C THR A 137 -6.30 -18.73 3.41
N ALA A 138 -7.07 -19.34 2.50
CA ALA A 138 -7.72 -20.62 2.75
C ALA A 138 -6.68 -21.74 2.98
N LEU A 139 -5.63 -21.80 2.14
CA LEU A 139 -4.55 -22.78 2.28
C LEU A 139 -3.77 -22.57 3.58
N GLU A 140 -3.44 -21.35 3.93
CA GLU A 140 -2.75 -21.00 5.19
C GLU A 140 -3.57 -21.42 6.41
N LYS A 141 -4.91 -21.36 6.30
CA LYS A 141 -5.83 -21.85 7.34
C LYS A 141 -6.08 -23.37 7.30
N GLY A 142 -5.37 -24.10 6.43
CA GLY A 142 -5.46 -25.56 6.34
C GLY A 142 -6.68 -26.08 5.59
N ALA A 143 -7.25 -25.35 4.64
CA ALA A 143 -8.46 -25.76 3.90
C ALA A 143 -8.36 -27.12 3.22
N VAL A 144 -7.16 -27.55 2.80
CA VAL A 144 -6.89 -28.84 2.17
C VAL A 144 -6.22 -29.84 3.12
N ARG A 145 -6.02 -29.47 4.38
CA ARG A 145 -5.43 -30.38 5.37
C ARG A 145 -6.48 -31.41 5.81
N PRO A 146 -6.13 -32.72 5.87
CA PRO A 146 -7.02 -33.74 6.44
C PRO A 146 -7.40 -33.38 7.87
N LYS A 147 -8.70 -33.34 8.16
CA LYS A 147 -9.22 -32.93 9.47
C LYS A 147 -8.93 -33.95 10.58
N GLU A 148 -8.73 -35.20 10.19
CA GLU A 148 -8.47 -36.33 11.10
C GLU A 148 -7.02 -36.38 11.59
N ILE A 149 -6.14 -35.60 10.96
CA ILE A 149 -4.72 -35.54 11.33
C ILE A 149 -4.47 -34.25 12.12
N SER A 150 -4.10 -34.39 13.38
CA SER A 150 -3.71 -33.25 14.20
C SER A 150 -2.48 -32.56 13.63
N ASP A 151 -2.41 -31.23 13.81
CA ASP A 151 -1.24 -30.46 13.39
C ASP A 151 -0.02 -30.88 14.22
N GLN A 152 0.98 -31.44 13.53
CA GLN A 152 2.22 -31.88 14.17
C GLN A 152 3.29 -30.83 13.91
N SER A 153 3.70 -30.12 14.96
CA SER A 153 4.83 -29.22 14.87
C SER A 153 6.13 -29.98 14.63
N VAL A 154 6.88 -29.60 13.61
CA VAL A 154 8.21 -30.16 13.35
C VAL A 154 9.19 -29.65 14.40
N LYS A 155 9.85 -30.54 15.12
CA LYS A 155 10.85 -30.22 16.15
C LYS A 155 12.29 -30.57 15.75
N LYS A 156 12.43 -31.39 14.72
CA LYS A 156 13.73 -31.78 14.15
C LYS A 156 13.60 -31.88 12.65
N LEU A 157 14.51 -31.23 11.95
CA LEU A 157 14.61 -31.22 10.50
C LEU A 157 15.98 -31.77 10.07
N GLY A 158 15.95 -32.78 9.20
CA GLY A 158 17.16 -33.24 8.52
C GLY A 158 17.32 -32.50 7.19
N VAL A 159 18.45 -31.87 6.97
CA VAL A 159 18.81 -31.21 5.71
C VAL A 159 19.87 -32.01 4.99
N LEU A 160 19.50 -32.59 3.82
CA LEU A 160 20.44 -33.33 2.98
C LEU A 160 21.08 -32.37 1.97
N GLY A 161 22.39 -32.15 2.12
CA GLY A 161 23.20 -31.26 1.29
C GLY A 161 23.39 -29.89 1.91
N ALA A 162 24.65 -29.47 1.97
CA ALA A 162 25.10 -28.18 2.55
C ALA A 162 25.38 -27.11 1.48
N GLY A 163 24.82 -27.26 0.28
CA GLY A 163 24.92 -26.24 -0.77
C GLY A 163 24.09 -24.98 -0.45
N MET A 164 24.07 -24.04 -1.38
CA MET A 164 23.44 -22.74 -1.21
C MET A 164 21.99 -22.82 -0.66
N MET A 165 21.16 -23.72 -1.17
CA MET A 165 19.79 -23.93 -0.70
C MET A 165 19.74 -24.60 0.68
N GLY A 166 20.54 -25.66 0.89
CA GLY A 166 20.54 -26.39 2.17
C GLY A 166 21.01 -25.55 3.34
N ALA A 167 22.04 -24.74 3.15
CA ALA A 167 22.50 -23.78 4.17
C ALA A 167 21.42 -22.75 4.53
N GLY A 168 20.72 -22.22 3.54
CA GLY A 168 19.59 -21.28 3.75
C GLY A 168 18.44 -21.95 4.51
N ILE A 169 18.04 -23.17 4.13
CA ILE A 169 16.98 -23.94 4.81
C ILE A 169 17.36 -24.22 6.26
N ALA A 170 18.60 -24.65 6.52
CA ALA A 170 19.09 -24.90 7.87
C ALA A 170 19.05 -23.61 8.74
N LEU A 171 19.48 -22.49 8.18
CA LEU A 171 19.49 -21.20 8.90
C LEU A 171 18.05 -20.78 9.30
N VAL A 172 17.13 -20.76 8.35
CA VAL A 172 15.75 -20.31 8.65
C VAL A 172 15.02 -21.26 9.58
N SER A 173 15.33 -22.58 9.50
CA SER A 173 14.78 -23.57 10.42
C SER A 173 15.31 -23.39 11.85
N ALA A 174 16.60 -23.16 12.00
CA ALA A 174 17.19 -22.86 13.31
C ALA A 174 16.64 -21.55 13.91
N GLN A 175 16.44 -20.52 13.09
CA GLN A 175 15.78 -19.27 13.52
C GLN A 175 14.32 -19.48 13.94
N ALA A 176 13.63 -20.45 13.36
CA ALA A 176 12.26 -20.81 13.72
C ALA A 176 12.19 -21.74 14.97
N GLY A 177 13.35 -22.12 15.55
CA GLY A 177 13.41 -22.98 16.73
C GLY A 177 13.26 -24.48 16.46
N ILE A 178 13.55 -24.90 15.24
CA ILE A 178 13.52 -26.31 14.77
C ILE A 178 14.92 -26.91 14.80
#